data_c49a05b149a2e26450cfa1a2a6bbbaea
#
_entry.id   c49a05b149a2e26450cfa1a2a6bbbaea
#
_cell.length_a   1.000
_cell.length_b   1.000
_cell.length_c   1.000
_cell.angle_alpha   90.00
_cell.angle_beta   90.00
_cell.angle_gamma   90.00
#
_symmetry.space_group_name_H-M   'P 1'
#
loop_
_entity.id
_entity.type
_entity.pdbx_description
1 polymer ?
#
loop_
_entity_poly.entity_id
_entity_poly.type
_entity_poly.pdbx_seq_one_letter_code
_entity_poly.pdbx_strand_id
1 'polypeptide(L)'
;MNTGKHLVLASLIGAFSVGMAQAQRHGDDAPGAVGPPDRDPIAQPAPQAPETSSSSAASPKYEAILGDSSGVAPAIFVKMAALGGMTEVALGKIAQTMARDPNVRKFADEMIKDHSKANTELATLAKAKGLAVPSTLDSEHNAIVQKLGAKTGADFDSAYSKQMMEDHDETIALFEGATKSSDKDVAAFAQRTLPTLERHKQMADSLPTS
;
A
#
# COMPACT_ATOMS: atom_id res chain seq x y z
N MET A 1 47.31 22.18 10.98
CA MET A 1 47.26 23.05 9.82
C MET A 1 46.66 22.29 8.67
N ASN A 2 45.42 22.50 8.38
CA ASN A 2 44.94 22.56 7.02
C ASN A 2 43.47 23.09 6.98
N THR A 3 43.31 24.07 6.17
CA THR A 3 42.27 25.05 6.04
C THR A 3 41.00 24.50 5.38
N GLY A 4 39.87 25.01 5.87
CA GLY A 4 38.53 24.73 5.35
C GLY A 4 38.29 25.20 3.91
N LYS A 5 37.24 24.67 3.31
CA LYS A 5 36.55 25.29 2.19
C LYS A 5 35.05 25.18 2.44
N HIS A 6 34.48 26.31 2.84
CA HIS A 6 33.04 26.55 2.82
C HIS A 6 32.60 26.72 1.36
N LEU A 7 31.59 25.94 0.94
CA LEU A 7 30.91 26.20 -0.30
C LEU A 7 29.52 26.75 0.03
N VAL A 8 29.35 28.03 -0.26
CA VAL A 8 28.09 28.77 -0.19
C VAL A 8 27.35 28.50 -1.49
N LEU A 9 26.13 27.98 -1.43
CA LEU A 9 25.27 27.89 -2.61
C LEU A 9 24.14 28.91 -2.46
N ALA A 10 24.12 29.83 -3.44
CA ALA A 10 23.26 30.99 -3.49
C ALA A 10 21.84 30.61 -3.92
N SER A 11 20.88 31.29 -3.27
CA SER A 11 19.47 31.34 -3.62
C SER A 11 19.24 31.97 -4.99
N LEU A 12 18.35 31.39 -5.79
CA LEU A 12 17.72 32.08 -6.93
C LEU A 12 16.19 32.06 -6.68
N ILE A 13 15.69 33.24 -6.31
CA ILE A 13 14.28 33.60 -6.27
C ILE A 13 13.87 33.99 -7.68
N GLY A 14 12.92 33.27 -8.26
CA GLY A 14 12.27 33.63 -9.51
C GLY A 14 10.77 33.86 -9.27
N ALA A 15 10.38 35.10 -9.17
CA ALA A 15 9.00 35.56 -9.17
C ALA A 15 8.40 35.47 -10.57
N PHE A 16 7.21 34.88 -10.71
CA PHE A 16 6.42 35.06 -11.93
C PHE A 16 4.99 35.51 -11.57
N SER A 17 4.63 36.58 -12.30
CA SER A 17 3.48 37.43 -12.10
C SER A 17 2.14 36.80 -12.51
N VAL A 18 1.14 37.31 -11.85
CA VAL A 18 -0.31 37.29 -12.07
C VAL A 18 -0.71 37.57 -13.52
N GLY A 19 -1.67 36.80 -14.03
CA GLY A 19 -2.48 37.06 -15.19
C GLY A 19 -3.94 36.78 -14.90
N MET A 20 -4.69 37.85 -14.56
CA MET A 20 -6.16 37.84 -14.50
C MET A 20 -6.71 37.92 -15.93
N ALA A 21 -7.68 37.06 -16.25
CA ALA A 21 -8.61 37.29 -17.35
C ALA A 21 -10.04 37.03 -16.91
N GLN A 22 -10.83 38.07 -16.86
CA GLN A 22 -12.29 38.08 -16.75
C GLN A 22 -12.89 37.98 -18.16
N ALA A 23 -13.97 37.21 -18.33
CA ALA A 23 -14.98 37.39 -19.37
C ALA A 23 -16.28 36.72 -18.93
N GLN A 24 -17.24 37.47 -18.56
CA GLN A 24 -18.47 37.98 -19.19
C GLN A 24 -19.57 36.92 -19.38
N ARG A 25 -20.68 37.22 -18.68
CA ARG A 25 -22.01 36.59 -18.73
C ARG A 25 -22.68 36.92 -20.08
N HIS A 26 -23.44 35.96 -20.61
CA HIS A 26 -24.64 36.25 -21.39
C HIS A 26 -25.71 35.25 -20.97
N GLY A 27 -26.83 35.78 -20.51
CA GLY A 27 -28.08 35.08 -20.35
C GLY A 27 -28.87 35.12 -21.66
N ASP A 28 -29.72 34.16 -21.84
CA ASP A 28 -30.93 34.33 -22.66
C ASP A 28 -31.96 33.28 -22.24
N ASP A 29 -33.14 33.79 -21.97
CA ASP A 29 -34.39 33.12 -21.66
C ASP A 29 -35.01 32.45 -22.89
N ALA A 30 -35.67 31.34 -22.70
CA ALA A 30 -36.82 30.95 -23.53
C ALA A 30 -37.69 29.88 -22.84
N PRO A 31 -39.02 29.91 -23.05
CA PRO A 31 -40.01 29.24 -22.22
C PRO A 31 -40.57 27.94 -22.83
N GLY A 32 -41.05 27.08 -21.94
CA GLY A 32 -42.24 26.28 -22.06
C GLY A 32 -42.32 25.19 -23.13
N ALA A 33 -42.24 23.91 -22.70
CA ALA A 33 -42.94 22.83 -23.39
C ALA A 33 -43.54 21.86 -22.37
N VAL A 34 -44.87 21.69 -22.52
CA VAL A 34 -45.73 20.81 -21.74
C VAL A 34 -45.43 19.36 -22.09
N GLY A 35 -45.18 18.53 -21.11
CA GLY A 35 -44.96 17.10 -21.26
C GLY A 35 -46.27 16.29 -21.19
N PRO A 36 -46.34 15.12 -21.83
CA PRO A 36 -47.48 14.20 -21.75
C PRO A 36 -47.47 13.35 -20.49
N PRO A 37 -48.63 12.70 -20.13
CA PRO A 37 -48.91 12.21 -18.81
C PRO A 37 -48.25 10.87 -18.47
N ASP A 38 -48.18 10.69 -17.16
CA ASP A 38 -47.70 9.57 -16.35
C ASP A 38 -47.94 8.17 -16.96
N ARG A 39 -46.84 7.40 -17.05
CA ARG A 39 -46.87 5.95 -17.06
C ARG A 39 -46.18 5.45 -15.82
N ASP A 40 -46.91 4.70 -15.01
CA ASP A 40 -46.40 3.98 -13.86
C ASP A 40 -45.18 3.14 -14.25
N PRO A 41 -44.04 3.24 -13.51
CA PRO A 41 -42.95 2.34 -13.74
C PRO A 41 -43.25 0.99 -13.10
N ILE A 42 -43.28 -0.02 -13.93
CA ILE A 42 -43.25 -1.44 -13.55
C ILE A 42 -42.00 -1.60 -12.68
N ALA A 43 -42.22 -2.07 -11.44
CA ALA A 43 -41.15 -2.38 -10.50
C ALA A 43 -40.18 -3.41 -11.11
N GLN A 44 -38.99 -2.96 -11.47
CA GLN A 44 -37.89 -3.85 -11.78
C GLN A 44 -37.39 -4.46 -10.47
N PRO A 45 -37.12 -5.77 -10.40
CA PRO A 45 -36.45 -6.34 -9.24
C PRO A 45 -35.08 -5.71 -9.10
N ALA A 46 -34.72 -5.34 -7.86
CA ALA A 46 -33.43 -4.80 -7.51
C ALA A 46 -32.29 -5.68 -8.08
N PRO A 47 -31.23 -5.08 -8.64
CA PRO A 47 -30.07 -5.85 -9.05
C PRO A 47 -29.48 -6.53 -7.82
N GLN A 48 -29.46 -7.85 -7.84
CA GLN A 48 -28.73 -8.64 -6.87
C GLN A 48 -27.25 -8.23 -6.98
N ALA A 49 -26.69 -7.81 -5.87
CA ALA A 49 -25.27 -7.56 -5.75
C ALA A 49 -24.52 -8.84 -6.18
N PRO A 50 -23.47 -8.74 -7.00
CA PRO A 50 -22.65 -9.89 -7.28
C PRO A 50 -22.02 -10.37 -5.97
N GLU A 51 -22.31 -11.60 -5.61
CA GLU A 51 -21.57 -12.32 -4.59
C GLU A 51 -20.15 -12.49 -5.12
N THR A 52 -19.29 -11.51 -4.82
CA THR A 52 -17.87 -11.65 -5.03
C THR A 52 -17.33 -12.54 -3.93
N SER A 53 -17.39 -13.84 -4.13
CA SER A 53 -16.46 -14.76 -3.51
C SER A 53 -15.08 -14.42 -4.09
N SER A 54 -14.46 -13.39 -3.54
CA SER A 54 -13.05 -13.11 -3.76
C SER A 54 -12.25 -14.16 -3.02
N SER A 55 -12.11 -15.33 -3.64
CA SER A 55 -11.03 -16.24 -3.33
C SER A 55 -9.76 -15.53 -3.80
N SER A 56 -9.11 -14.78 -2.91
CA SER A 56 -7.75 -14.32 -3.08
C SER A 56 -6.88 -15.57 -3.18
N ALA A 57 -6.59 -16.00 -4.40
CA ALA A 57 -5.64 -17.06 -4.65
C ALA A 57 -4.26 -16.51 -4.30
N ALA A 58 -3.71 -16.96 -3.17
CA ALA A 58 -2.33 -16.68 -2.80
C ALA A 58 -1.41 -17.10 -3.94
N SER A 59 -0.34 -16.32 -4.19
CA SER A 59 0.66 -16.67 -5.20
C SER A 59 1.21 -18.07 -4.94
N PRO A 60 1.52 -18.87 -5.97
CA PRO A 60 2.01 -20.26 -5.84
C PRO A 60 3.19 -20.42 -4.86
N LYS A 61 3.96 -19.35 -4.68
CA LYS A 61 5.07 -19.26 -3.72
C LYS A 61 4.59 -19.41 -2.28
N TYR A 62 3.45 -18.81 -1.94
CA TYR A 62 2.90 -18.85 -0.59
C TYR A 62 2.09 -20.12 -0.32
N GLU A 63 1.41 -20.67 -1.33
CA GLU A 63 0.72 -21.96 -1.18
C GLU A 63 1.68 -23.09 -0.82
N ALA A 64 2.88 -23.10 -1.40
CA ALA A 64 3.91 -24.08 -1.05
C ALA A 64 4.45 -23.91 0.39
N ILE A 65 4.35 -22.70 0.96
CA ILE A 65 4.79 -22.38 2.33
C ILE A 65 3.66 -22.66 3.35
N LEU A 66 2.41 -22.47 2.93
CA LEU A 66 1.21 -22.66 3.77
C LEU A 66 0.79 -24.15 3.89
N GLY A 67 1.41 -25.02 3.21
CA GLY A 67 1.17 -26.38 2.72
C GLY A 67 0.64 -27.46 3.65
N ASP A 68 0.23 -27.24 4.92
CA ASP A 68 -0.62 -28.14 5.68
C ASP A 68 -1.37 -27.43 6.81
N SER A 69 -2.23 -28.16 7.51
CA SER A 69 -3.07 -27.64 8.59
C SER A 69 -2.30 -27.22 9.86
N SER A 70 -0.96 -27.37 9.89
CA SER A 70 -0.13 -27.02 11.06
C SER A 70 0.31 -25.54 11.09
N GLY A 71 0.00 -24.80 10.03
CA GLY A 71 0.40 -23.38 9.91
C GLY A 71 1.85 -23.18 9.46
N VAL A 72 2.23 -21.93 9.29
CA VAL A 72 3.59 -21.55 8.85
C VAL A 72 4.60 -21.77 9.99
N ALA A 73 5.74 -22.39 9.68
CA ALA A 73 6.81 -22.57 10.66
C ALA A 73 7.32 -21.19 11.16
N PRO A 74 7.54 -21.01 12.49
CA PRO A 74 7.91 -19.72 13.08
C PRO A 74 9.10 -19.04 12.42
N ALA A 75 10.16 -19.80 12.07
CA ALA A 75 11.35 -19.25 11.42
C ALA A 75 11.08 -18.73 10.01
N ILE A 76 10.22 -19.42 9.25
CA ILE A 76 9.80 -19.01 7.91
C ILE A 76 8.93 -17.75 8.01
N PHE A 77 7.95 -17.75 8.90
CA PHE A 77 7.11 -16.59 9.15
C PHE A 77 7.92 -15.34 9.49
N VAL A 78 8.82 -15.45 10.48
CA VAL A 78 9.67 -14.33 10.91
C VAL A 78 10.51 -13.79 9.76
N LYS A 79 11.14 -14.68 8.97
CA LYS A 79 11.94 -14.27 7.82
C LYS A 79 11.10 -13.53 6.77
N MET A 80 9.97 -14.09 6.36
CA MET A 80 9.14 -13.53 5.31
C MET A 80 8.48 -12.21 5.73
N ALA A 81 7.91 -12.19 6.94
CA ALA A 81 7.30 -10.96 7.49
C ALA A 81 8.31 -9.83 7.67
N ALA A 82 9.55 -10.13 8.06
CA ALA A 82 10.60 -9.12 8.19
C ALA A 82 11.02 -8.56 6.82
N LEU A 83 11.22 -9.42 5.82
CA LEU A 83 11.59 -9.00 4.46
C LEU A 83 10.48 -8.15 3.84
N GLY A 84 9.23 -8.59 3.89
CA GLY A 84 8.08 -7.82 3.41
C GLY A 84 7.99 -6.46 4.09
N GLY A 85 7.94 -6.43 5.42
CA GLY A 85 7.80 -5.18 6.16
C GLY A 85 8.97 -4.19 5.96
N MET A 86 10.20 -4.68 5.76
CA MET A 86 11.34 -3.82 5.38
C MET A 86 11.18 -3.26 3.96
N THR A 87 10.68 -4.06 3.03
CA THR A 87 10.43 -3.64 1.64
C THR A 87 9.38 -2.53 1.61
N GLU A 88 8.27 -2.71 2.32
CA GLU A 88 7.19 -1.73 2.38
C GLU A 88 7.63 -0.41 3.03
N VAL A 89 8.45 -0.45 4.08
CA VAL A 89 9.07 0.76 4.64
C VAL A 89 10.01 1.44 3.63
N ALA A 90 10.80 0.68 2.88
CA ALA A 90 11.70 1.23 1.85
C ALA A 90 10.91 1.87 0.71
N LEU A 91 9.89 1.20 0.19
CA LEU A 91 9.01 1.70 -0.86
C LEU A 91 8.20 2.91 -0.40
N GLY A 92 7.71 2.91 0.84
CA GLY A 92 7.03 4.06 1.44
C GLY A 92 7.90 5.31 1.47
N LYS A 93 9.17 5.18 1.85
CA LYS A 93 10.14 6.30 1.83
C LYS A 93 10.39 6.83 0.41
N ILE A 94 10.42 5.96 -0.58
CA ILE A 94 10.52 6.37 -1.99
C ILE A 94 9.24 7.10 -2.41
N ALA A 95 8.07 6.59 -2.03
CA ALA A 95 6.78 7.19 -2.37
C ALA A 95 6.62 8.61 -1.81
N GLN A 96 7.16 8.91 -0.63
CA GLN A 96 7.16 10.28 -0.09
C GLN A 96 7.80 11.31 -1.03
N THR A 97 8.78 10.89 -1.83
CA THR A 97 9.53 11.78 -2.73
C THR A 97 9.12 11.66 -4.20
N MET A 98 8.75 10.47 -4.67
CA MET A 98 8.49 10.18 -6.07
C MET A 98 7.02 10.24 -6.46
N ALA A 99 6.10 10.02 -5.51
CA ALA A 99 4.68 10.01 -5.79
C ALA A 99 4.17 11.41 -6.14
N ARG A 100 3.31 11.46 -7.16
CA ARG A 100 2.60 12.66 -7.59
C ARG A 100 1.25 12.81 -6.86
N ASP A 101 0.54 11.69 -6.70
CA ASP A 101 -0.78 11.65 -6.05
C ASP A 101 -0.63 11.84 -4.53
N PRO A 102 -1.38 12.79 -3.93
CA PRO A 102 -1.34 13.03 -2.48
C PRO A 102 -1.87 11.84 -1.66
N ASN A 103 -2.78 11.01 -2.20
CA ASN A 103 -3.29 9.84 -1.51
C ASN A 103 -2.22 8.74 -1.45
N VAL A 104 -1.41 8.59 -2.51
CA VAL A 104 -0.26 7.67 -2.51
C VAL A 104 0.74 8.09 -1.44
N ARG A 105 1.08 9.38 -1.32
CA ARG A 105 1.97 9.87 -0.26
C ARG A 105 1.39 9.64 1.15
N LYS A 106 0.10 9.93 1.34
CA LYS A 106 -0.58 9.69 2.62
C LYS A 106 -0.58 8.21 3.00
N PHE A 107 -0.87 7.34 2.05
CA PHE A 107 -0.79 5.89 2.26
C PHE A 107 0.64 5.47 2.63
N ALA A 108 1.66 5.98 1.94
CA ALA A 108 3.06 5.71 2.24
C ALA A 108 3.47 6.11 3.67
N ASP A 109 2.92 7.19 4.21
CA ASP A 109 3.15 7.61 5.60
C ASP A 109 2.61 6.57 6.59
N GLU A 110 1.40 6.04 6.35
CA GLU A 110 0.83 4.96 7.17
C GLU A 110 1.65 3.67 7.05
N MET A 111 2.09 3.32 5.83
CA MET A 111 2.95 2.15 5.59
C MET A 111 4.25 2.23 6.39
N ILE A 112 4.96 3.36 6.32
CA ILE A 112 6.20 3.56 7.07
C ILE A 112 5.96 3.41 8.57
N LYS A 113 4.93 4.06 9.08
CA LYS A 113 4.60 4.09 10.52
C LYS A 113 4.26 2.68 11.03
N ASP A 114 3.30 2.04 10.40
CA ASP A 114 2.73 0.80 10.91
C ASP A 114 3.69 -0.39 10.69
N HIS A 115 4.35 -0.47 9.52
CA HIS A 115 5.33 -1.53 9.26
C HIS A 115 6.64 -1.34 10.05
N SER A 116 7.09 -0.11 10.34
CA SER A 116 8.21 0.10 11.25
C SER A 116 7.92 -0.39 12.67
N LYS A 117 6.69 -0.16 13.15
CA LYS A 117 6.23 -0.66 14.45
C LYS A 117 6.17 -2.19 14.45
N ALA A 118 5.50 -2.78 13.45
CA ALA A 118 5.37 -4.23 13.33
C ALA A 118 6.74 -4.93 13.23
N ASN A 119 7.69 -4.38 12.46
CA ASN A 119 9.04 -4.90 12.34
C ASN A 119 9.80 -4.88 13.68
N THR A 120 9.60 -3.84 14.50
CA THR A 120 10.20 -3.76 15.85
C THR A 120 9.62 -4.80 16.78
N GLU A 121 8.31 -5.00 16.76
CA GLU A 121 7.62 -6.03 17.55
C GLU A 121 8.03 -7.44 17.12
N LEU A 122 8.10 -7.68 15.81
CA LEU A 122 8.56 -8.94 15.23
C LEU A 122 10.01 -9.27 15.64
N ALA A 123 10.91 -8.28 15.58
CA ALA A 123 12.30 -8.46 16.00
C ALA A 123 12.40 -8.81 17.49
N THR A 124 11.56 -8.20 18.33
CA THR A 124 11.48 -8.51 19.77
C THR A 124 10.99 -9.94 20.00
N LEU A 125 9.94 -10.35 19.30
CA LEU A 125 9.41 -11.71 19.34
C LEU A 125 10.48 -12.73 18.90
N ALA A 126 11.11 -12.50 17.77
CA ALA A 126 12.13 -13.38 17.22
C ALA A 126 13.33 -13.53 18.17
N LYS A 127 13.79 -12.42 18.76
CA LYS A 127 14.87 -12.43 19.75
C LYS A 127 14.50 -13.28 20.98
N ALA A 128 13.30 -13.15 21.50
CA ALA A 128 12.82 -13.94 22.64
C ALA A 128 12.79 -15.45 22.33
N LYS A 129 12.66 -15.82 21.07
CA LYS A 129 12.60 -17.21 20.60
C LYS A 129 13.92 -17.74 20.03
N GLY A 130 14.97 -16.93 20.02
CA GLY A 130 16.24 -17.30 19.39
C GLY A 130 16.16 -17.48 17.87
N LEU A 131 15.17 -16.83 17.22
CA LEU A 131 15.00 -16.88 15.76
C LEU A 131 15.81 -15.76 15.09
N ALA A 132 16.40 -16.08 13.96
CA ALA A 132 17.13 -15.12 13.14
C ALA A 132 16.17 -14.20 12.37
N VAL A 133 16.46 -12.88 12.41
CA VAL A 133 15.73 -11.85 11.63
C VAL A 133 16.69 -11.29 10.59
N PRO A 134 16.30 -11.22 9.30
CA PRO A 134 17.08 -10.52 8.30
C PRO A 134 17.34 -9.07 8.71
N SER A 135 18.58 -8.61 8.56
CA SER A 135 18.95 -7.19 8.82
C SER A 135 18.99 -6.34 7.55
N THR A 136 18.92 -6.97 6.38
CA THR A 136 18.92 -6.35 5.05
C THR A 136 17.97 -7.09 4.14
N LEU A 137 17.48 -6.39 3.11
CA LEU A 137 16.71 -7.02 2.04
C LEU A 137 17.57 -8.04 1.30
N ASP A 138 16.97 -9.13 0.86
CA ASP A 138 17.59 -10.05 -0.08
C ASP A 138 17.57 -9.49 -1.52
N SER A 139 18.10 -10.26 -2.47
CA SER A 139 18.22 -9.83 -3.88
C SER A 139 16.85 -9.60 -4.53
N GLU A 140 15.85 -10.40 -4.19
CA GLU A 140 14.50 -10.32 -4.75
C GLU A 140 13.82 -9.02 -4.30
N HIS A 141 13.78 -8.77 -3.00
CA HIS A 141 13.17 -7.56 -2.43
C HIS A 141 13.93 -6.29 -2.81
N ASN A 142 15.27 -6.34 -2.89
CA ASN A 142 16.06 -5.24 -3.42
C ASN A 142 15.71 -4.92 -4.88
N ALA A 143 15.49 -5.94 -5.73
CA ALA A 143 15.11 -5.73 -7.12
C ALA A 143 13.74 -5.01 -7.24
N ILE A 144 12.76 -5.35 -6.38
CA ILE A 144 11.46 -4.66 -6.31
C ILE A 144 11.68 -3.18 -5.98
N VAL A 145 12.44 -2.88 -4.92
CA VAL A 145 12.72 -1.51 -4.48
C VAL A 145 13.42 -0.70 -5.58
N GLN A 146 14.41 -1.27 -6.26
CA GLN A 146 15.12 -0.62 -7.37
C GLN A 146 14.20 -0.38 -8.58
N LYS A 147 13.39 -1.36 -8.95
CA LYS A 147 12.46 -1.27 -10.09
C LYS A 147 11.43 -0.15 -9.89
N LEU A 148 10.87 -0.03 -8.70
CA LEU A 148 9.93 1.05 -8.38
C LEU A 148 10.65 2.38 -8.23
N GLY A 149 11.79 2.42 -7.56
CA GLY A 149 12.57 3.64 -7.37
C GLY A 149 13.10 4.28 -8.65
N ALA A 150 13.12 3.54 -9.76
CA ALA A 150 13.45 4.07 -11.09
C ALA A 150 12.29 4.80 -11.77
N LYS A 151 11.08 4.78 -11.19
CA LYS A 151 9.87 5.43 -11.71
C LYS A 151 9.61 6.75 -11.02
N THR A 152 8.84 7.64 -11.66
CA THR A 152 8.44 8.95 -11.11
C THR A 152 7.01 9.31 -11.51
N GLY A 153 6.39 10.22 -10.77
CA GLY A 153 5.10 10.79 -11.14
C GLY A 153 3.98 9.73 -11.22
N ALA A 154 3.12 9.84 -12.23
CA ALA A 154 1.99 8.92 -12.39
C ALA A 154 2.41 7.46 -12.64
N ASP A 155 3.53 7.22 -13.32
CA ASP A 155 4.07 5.88 -13.53
C ASP A 155 4.54 5.24 -12.23
N PHE A 156 5.09 6.06 -11.31
CA PHE A 156 5.40 5.61 -9.96
C PHE A 156 4.12 5.30 -9.19
N ASP A 157 3.15 6.22 -9.18
CA ASP A 157 1.90 6.07 -8.43
C ASP A 157 1.18 4.76 -8.82
N SER A 158 1.02 4.52 -10.13
CA SER A 158 0.38 3.30 -10.64
C SER A 158 1.15 2.04 -10.26
N ALA A 159 2.48 2.05 -10.41
CA ALA A 159 3.31 0.87 -10.09
C ALA A 159 3.36 0.59 -8.59
N TYR A 160 3.45 1.64 -7.75
CA TYR A 160 3.44 1.53 -6.30
C TYR A 160 2.10 0.97 -5.80
N SER A 161 0.97 1.50 -6.29
CA SER A 161 -0.35 1.02 -5.92
C SER A 161 -0.53 -0.47 -6.23
N LYS A 162 -0.15 -0.90 -7.44
CA LYS A 162 -0.23 -2.32 -7.84
C LYS A 162 0.66 -3.20 -6.96
N GLN A 163 1.89 -2.77 -6.67
CA GLN A 163 2.79 -3.51 -5.79
C GLN A 163 2.21 -3.64 -4.38
N MET A 164 1.65 -2.55 -3.82
CA MET A 164 1.05 -2.59 -2.49
C MET A 164 -0.17 -3.51 -2.42
N MET A 165 -0.98 -3.56 -3.48
CA MET A 165 -2.11 -4.51 -3.55
C MET A 165 -1.62 -5.96 -3.53
N GLU A 166 -0.62 -6.29 -4.34
CA GLU A 166 -0.03 -7.63 -4.42
C GLU A 166 0.66 -8.03 -3.10
N ASP A 167 1.49 -7.16 -2.55
CA ASP A 167 2.23 -7.42 -1.31
C ASP A 167 1.28 -7.66 -0.12
N HIS A 168 0.17 -6.92 -0.04
CA HIS A 168 -0.79 -7.11 1.04
C HIS A 168 -1.62 -8.38 0.89
N ASP A 169 -1.99 -8.79 -0.33
CA ASP A 169 -2.64 -10.08 -0.55
C ASP A 169 -1.73 -11.23 -0.09
N GLU A 170 -0.45 -11.20 -0.44
CA GLU A 170 0.53 -12.20 -0.03
C GLU A 170 0.80 -12.17 1.48
N THR A 171 0.96 -10.97 2.06
CA THR A 171 1.24 -10.80 3.48
C THR A 171 0.06 -11.22 4.34
N ILE A 172 -1.18 -10.90 3.96
CA ILE A 172 -2.39 -11.36 4.66
C ILE A 172 -2.43 -12.89 4.68
N ALA A 173 -2.22 -13.55 3.55
CA ALA A 173 -2.20 -15.01 3.49
C ALA A 173 -1.12 -15.63 4.39
N LEU A 174 0.09 -15.04 4.43
CA LEU A 174 1.17 -15.45 5.33
C LEU A 174 0.77 -15.32 6.80
N PHE A 175 0.15 -14.19 7.16
CA PHE A 175 -0.27 -13.93 8.54
C PHE A 175 -1.46 -14.81 8.95
N GLU A 176 -2.43 -15.06 8.07
CA GLU A 176 -3.52 -16.02 8.29
C GLU A 176 -2.98 -17.42 8.57
N GLY A 177 -1.99 -17.87 7.78
CA GLY A 177 -1.27 -19.11 8.03
C GLY A 177 -0.59 -19.13 9.40
N ALA A 178 0.03 -18.00 9.79
CA ALA A 178 0.71 -17.88 11.07
C ALA A 178 -0.24 -17.84 12.28
N THR A 179 -1.50 -17.45 12.12
CA THR A 179 -2.50 -17.55 13.21
C THR A 179 -2.75 -19.00 13.66
N LYS A 180 -2.45 -19.97 12.81
CA LYS A 180 -2.58 -21.41 13.06
C LYS A 180 -1.28 -22.02 13.62
N SER A 181 -0.24 -21.23 13.83
CA SER A 181 1.04 -21.72 14.34
C SER A 181 0.88 -22.39 15.70
N SER A 182 1.58 -23.50 15.91
CA SER A 182 1.69 -24.15 17.22
C SER A 182 2.42 -23.27 18.24
N ASP A 183 3.22 -22.31 17.79
CA ASP A 183 3.83 -21.29 18.63
C ASP A 183 2.83 -20.18 18.94
N LYS A 184 2.35 -20.15 20.19
CA LYS A 184 1.29 -19.23 20.65
C LYS A 184 1.67 -17.76 20.52
N ASP A 185 2.94 -17.40 20.66
CA ASP A 185 3.37 -16.00 20.58
C ASP A 185 3.40 -15.53 19.13
N VAL A 186 3.81 -16.41 18.20
CA VAL A 186 3.74 -16.17 16.75
C VAL A 186 2.27 -16.04 16.32
N ALA A 187 1.41 -16.97 16.73
CA ALA A 187 -0.01 -16.90 16.44
C ALA A 187 -0.65 -15.61 16.97
N ALA A 188 -0.34 -15.23 18.22
CA ALA A 188 -0.86 -14.01 18.81
C ALA A 188 -0.34 -12.73 18.12
N PHE A 189 0.93 -12.71 17.69
CA PHE A 189 1.47 -11.59 16.89
C PHE A 189 0.71 -11.46 15.56
N ALA A 190 0.54 -12.57 14.84
CA ALA A 190 -0.18 -12.58 13.58
C ALA A 190 -1.63 -12.09 13.74
N GLN A 191 -2.36 -12.61 14.74
CA GLN A 191 -3.74 -12.20 15.02
C GLN A 191 -3.89 -10.72 15.33
N ARG A 192 -2.95 -10.11 16.04
CA ARG A 192 -2.98 -8.67 16.36
C ARG A 192 -2.64 -7.80 15.17
N THR A 193 -1.82 -8.28 14.23
CA THR A 193 -1.34 -7.51 13.09
C THR A 193 -2.31 -7.56 11.90
N LEU A 194 -3.00 -8.67 11.69
CA LEU A 194 -3.92 -8.89 10.57
C LEU A 194 -4.91 -7.74 10.33
N PRO A 195 -5.63 -7.19 11.31
CA PRO A 195 -6.58 -6.10 11.05
C PRO A 195 -5.93 -4.84 10.47
N THR A 196 -4.64 -4.62 10.77
CA THR A 196 -3.88 -3.51 10.17
C THR A 196 -3.55 -3.79 8.71
N LEU A 197 -3.13 -5.02 8.39
CA LEU A 197 -2.83 -5.43 7.01
C LEU A 197 -4.07 -5.38 6.12
N GLU A 198 -5.21 -5.87 6.62
CA GLU A 198 -6.50 -5.82 5.91
C GLU A 198 -6.93 -4.37 5.64
N ARG A 199 -6.76 -3.48 6.61
CA ARG A 199 -7.01 -2.06 6.41
C ARG A 199 -6.08 -1.45 5.36
N HIS A 200 -4.79 -1.79 5.38
CA HIS A 200 -3.85 -1.34 4.36
C HIS A 200 -4.23 -1.84 2.97
N LYS A 201 -4.67 -3.09 2.83
CA LYS A 201 -5.17 -3.63 1.55
C LYS A 201 -6.35 -2.82 1.02
N GLN A 202 -7.35 -2.54 1.87
CA GLN A 202 -8.51 -1.70 1.49
C GLN A 202 -8.09 -0.30 1.06
N MET A 203 -7.08 0.28 1.72
CA MET A 203 -6.53 1.58 1.32
C MET A 203 -5.80 1.47 -0.02
N ALA A 204 -4.98 0.44 -0.22
CA ALA A 204 -4.25 0.19 -1.47
C ALA A 204 -5.19 0.02 -2.67
N ASP A 205 -6.32 -0.70 -2.48
CA ASP A 205 -7.35 -0.89 -3.50
C ASP A 205 -8.01 0.42 -3.96
N SER A 206 -7.92 1.47 -3.15
CA SER A 206 -8.48 2.79 -3.44
C SER A 206 -7.47 3.72 -4.14
N LEU A 207 -6.22 3.31 -4.31
CA LEU A 207 -5.17 4.11 -4.93
C LEU A 207 -5.25 4.06 -6.47
N PRO A 208 -4.67 5.08 -7.17
CA PRO A 208 -4.66 5.11 -8.63
C PRO A 208 -3.80 3.98 -9.21
N THR A 209 -4.34 3.25 -10.20
CA THR A 209 -3.67 2.12 -10.88
C THR A 209 -3.46 2.36 -12.38
N SER A 210 -3.80 3.54 -12.89
CA SER A 210 -3.68 3.95 -14.29
C SER A 210 -3.10 5.34 -14.40
#